data_9a652be7c6949872a1fb12d32cfe4c0c
#
_entry.id   9a652be7c6949872a1fb12d32cfe4c0c
#
_cell.length_a   1.000
_cell.length_b   1.000
_cell.length_c   1.000
_cell.angle_alpha   90.00
_cell.angle_beta   90.00
_cell.angle_gamma   90.00
#
_symmetry.space_group_name_H-M   'P 1'
#
loop_
_entity.id
_entity.type
_entity.pdbx_description
1 polymer ?
#
loop_
_entity_poly.entity_id
_entity_poly.type
_entity_poly.pdbx_seq_one_letter_code
_entity_poly.pdbx_strand_id
1 'polypeptide(L)'
;MNRFRPKVLTLFLLRRFFASFLLVMLTVCGIIFAVTFVERLSSNPTALATLMDAWVRLLEYVPMFLPLAVFMGTLVAFYNLTKSSELIIISGAGLSPFQIARPFLTGAFLIGIFAATIINPYSVNLTTRNLTNHQLKLIDNAIWLRESSDDGYLTARAQGMNMSKNHDIVFEDITILLQDTEFKLKERISAKTATLSGDGFDIEKASIIDAEGITKKGSRHIDTKLTPQTVLDRYLQPDQISFWKLPAFIHKMNTIGVSTRGHLVQFWTLLFLPLTMMAMTVLGIAFSQTKQRRNYSFGVKFSLGIITCFALYFIVNIFNALGNTGTLPPIIAIVAPQIIIITGACTFITSFDTI
;
A
#
# COMPACT_ATOMS: atom_id res chain seq x y z
N MET A 1 -46.55 4.75 10.35
CA MET A 1 -45.36 4.93 11.18
C MET A 1 -44.42 5.92 10.49
N ASN A 2 -44.48 7.20 10.92
CA ASN A 2 -43.66 8.28 10.32
C ASN A 2 -42.18 8.02 10.54
N ARG A 3 -41.41 7.85 9.46
CA ARG A 3 -39.94 7.81 9.49
C ARG A 3 -39.43 9.19 9.90
N PHE A 4 -39.34 9.44 11.19
CA PHE A 4 -38.52 10.51 11.70
C PHE A 4 -37.08 10.21 11.21
N ARG A 5 -36.65 10.86 10.13
CA ARG A 5 -35.24 10.96 9.78
C ARG A 5 -34.74 12.27 10.42
N PRO A 6 -34.19 12.26 11.61
CA PRO A 6 -33.64 13.48 12.18
C PRO A 6 -32.31 13.74 11.45
N LYS A 7 -32.37 14.49 10.33
CA LYS A 7 -31.17 14.97 9.61
C LYS A 7 -30.16 15.59 10.57
N VAL A 8 -30.69 16.26 11.61
CA VAL A 8 -29.91 16.87 12.69
C VAL A 8 -29.12 15.84 13.49
N LEU A 9 -29.74 14.73 13.89
CA LEU A 9 -29.05 13.67 14.67
C LEU A 9 -27.98 12.95 13.83
N THR A 10 -28.30 12.66 12.57
CA THR A 10 -27.32 12.05 11.66
C THR A 10 -26.09 12.94 11.49
N LEU A 11 -26.31 14.24 11.30
CA LEU A 11 -25.21 15.21 11.17
C LEU A 11 -24.41 15.34 12.48
N PHE A 12 -25.09 15.34 13.62
CA PHE A 12 -24.46 15.37 14.94
C PHE A 12 -23.55 14.15 15.16
N LEU A 13 -24.05 12.95 14.91
CA LEU A 13 -23.28 11.71 15.04
C LEU A 13 -22.11 11.68 14.07
N LEU A 14 -22.31 12.11 12.83
CA LEU A 14 -21.25 12.21 11.82
C LEU A 14 -20.15 13.19 12.26
N ARG A 15 -20.53 14.35 12.78
CA ARG A 15 -19.57 15.34 13.31
C ARG A 15 -18.76 14.78 14.48
N ARG A 16 -19.41 14.05 15.40
CA ARG A 16 -18.72 13.38 16.52
C ARG A 16 -17.73 12.34 16.03
N PHE A 17 -18.13 11.54 15.02
CA PHE A 17 -17.24 10.56 14.37
C PHE A 17 -16.01 11.24 13.76
N PHE A 18 -16.22 12.21 12.89
CA PHE A 18 -15.10 12.90 12.22
C PHE A 18 -14.20 13.64 13.20
N ALA A 19 -14.73 14.27 14.23
CA ALA A 19 -13.95 14.93 15.27
C ALA A 19 -13.03 13.94 16.01
N SER A 20 -13.57 12.77 16.41
CA SER A 20 -12.80 11.73 17.09
C SER A 20 -11.79 11.06 16.14
N PHE A 21 -12.17 10.79 14.89
CA PHE A 21 -11.30 10.26 13.86
C PHE A 21 -10.11 11.21 13.58
N LEU A 22 -10.39 12.51 13.38
CA LEU A 22 -9.35 13.51 13.12
C LEU A 22 -8.40 13.66 14.32
N LEU A 23 -8.93 13.62 15.55
CA LEU A 23 -8.09 13.68 16.74
C LEU A 23 -7.12 12.49 16.78
N VAL A 24 -7.61 11.27 16.58
CA VAL A 24 -6.76 10.07 16.55
C VAL A 24 -5.78 10.13 15.39
N MET A 25 -6.26 10.52 14.20
CA MET A 25 -5.42 10.62 13.00
C MET A 25 -4.30 11.63 13.17
N LEU A 26 -4.59 12.82 13.73
CA LEU A 26 -3.58 13.83 14.04
C LEU A 26 -2.55 13.33 15.05
N THR A 27 -3.00 12.59 16.07
CA THR A 27 -2.07 11.98 17.04
C THR A 27 -1.13 10.98 16.37
N VAL A 28 -1.67 10.07 15.54
CA VAL A 28 -0.88 9.09 14.80
C VAL A 28 0.07 9.78 13.82
N CYS A 29 -0.41 10.75 13.05
CA CYS A 29 0.41 11.55 12.14
C CYS A 29 1.54 12.29 12.88
N GLY A 30 1.24 12.87 14.04
CA GLY A 30 2.24 13.55 14.88
C GLY A 30 3.35 12.60 15.35
N ILE A 31 3.01 11.39 15.77
CA ILE A 31 3.98 10.37 16.17
C ILE A 31 4.84 9.95 14.98
N ILE A 32 4.22 9.61 13.83
CA ILE A 32 4.94 9.21 12.61
C ILE A 32 5.88 10.34 12.16
N PHE A 33 5.39 11.57 12.13
CA PHE A 33 6.19 12.73 11.76
C PHE A 33 7.39 12.92 12.67
N ALA A 34 7.20 12.81 13.99
CA ALA A 34 8.28 12.96 14.96
C ALA A 34 9.34 11.86 14.78
N VAL A 35 8.93 10.61 14.61
CA VAL A 35 9.84 9.47 14.39
C VAL A 35 10.63 9.64 13.09
N THR A 36 9.94 9.94 11.99
CA THR A 36 10.59 10.12 10.68
C THR A 36 11.50 11.35 10.64
N PHE A 37 11.15 12.42 11.35
CA PHE A 37 11.98 13.60 11.48
C PHE A 37 13.29 13.30 12.21
N VAL A 38 13.24 12.58 13.34
CA VAL A 38 14.43 12.20 14.11
C VAL A 38 15.31 11.24 13.31
N GLU A 39 14.72 10.25 12.63
CA GLU A 39 15.45 9.30 11.78
C GLU A 39 16.25 10.01 10.67
N ARG A 40 15.68 11.05 10.08
CA ARG A 40 16.29 11.80 8.96
C ARG A 40 17.20 12.94 9.36
N LEU A 41 17.22 13.31 10.63
CA LEU A 41 18.03 14.43 11.11
C LEU A 41 19.53 14.23 10.87
N SER A 42 19.99 12.97 10.90
CA SER A 42 21.39 12.62 10.65
C SER A 42 21.75 12.48 9.17
N SER A 43 20.76 12.33 8.29
CA SER A 43 20.97 12.03 6.86
C SER A 43 20.90 13.26 5.97
N ASN A 44 20.25 14.35 6.42
CA ASN A 44 20.02 15.53 5.62
C ASN A 44 20.89 16.70 6.06
N PRO A 45 21.43 17.52 5.11
CA PRO A 45 22.34 18.62 5.42
C PRO A 45 21.62 19.84 6.07
N THR A 46 20.30 19.95 5.93
CA THR A 46 19.51 21.09 6.44
C THR A 46 18.22 20.66 7.12
N ALA A 47 17.81 21.37 8.17
CA ALA A 47 16.55 21.12 8.87
C ALA A 47 15.32 21.22 7.94
N LEU A 48 15.35 22.11 6.96
CA LEU A 48 14.25 22.29 6.01
C LEU A 48 14.10 21.06 5.09
N ALA A 49 15.20 20.48 4.61
CA ALA A 49 15.19 19.24 3.82
C ALA A 49 14.64 18.07 4.66
N THR A 50 15.04 17.98 5.94
CA THR A 50 14.52 16.98 6.87
C THR A 50 13.00 17.11 7.07
N LEU A 51 12.48 18.33 7.22
CA LEU A 51 11.04 18.58 7.35
C LEU A 51 10.27 18.17 6.08
N MET A 52 10.79 18.48 4.90
CA MET A 52 10.16 18.11 3.63
C MET A 52 10.14 16.58 3.44
N ASP A 53 11.25 15.91 3.73
CA ASP A 53 11.35 14.45 3.67
C ASP A 53 10.39 13.76 4.65
N ALA A 54 10.32 14.25 5.89
CA ALA A 54 9.41 13.74 6.90
C ALA A 54 7.94 13.93 6.50
N TRP A 55 7.60 15.04 5.85
CA TRP A 55 6.26 15.31 5.35
C TRP A 55 5.86 14.34 4.23
N VAL A 56 6.74 14.10 3.27
CA VAL A 56 6.47 13.17 2.16
C VAL A 56 6.28 11.75 2.66
N ARG A 57 7.14 11.30 3.57
CA ARG A 57 7.02 9.96 4.20
C ARG A 57 5.76 9.83 5.05
N LEU A 58 5.36 10.90 5.75
CA LEU A 58 4.09 10.89 6.46
C LEU A 58 2.93 10.54 5.52
N LEU A 59 2.86 11.16 4.35
CA LEU A 59 1.82 10.89 3.36
C LEU A 59 1.86 9.46 2.80
N GLU A 60 3.03 8.85 2.74
CA GLU A 60 3.22 7.45 2.37
C GLU A 60 2.62 6.50 3.43
N TYR A 61 2.82 6.80 4.72
CA TYR A 61 2.33 5.96 5.81
C TYR A 61 0.84 6.18 6.15
N VAL A 62 0.27 7.34 5.84
CA VAL A 62 -1.14 7.67 6.14
C VAL A 62 -2.12 6.55 5.73
N PRO A 63 -2.09 5.99 4.50
CA PRO A 63 -3.03 4.95 4.10
C PRO A 63 -2.96 3.69 4.97
N MET A 64 -1.77 3.34 5.44
CA MET A 64 -1.53 2.16 6.28
C MET A 64 -2.20 2.28 7.65
N PHE A 65 -2.20 3.48 8.25
CA PHE A 65 -2.76 3.72 9.58
C PHE A 65 -4.22 4.13 9.57
N LEU A 66 -4.82 4.38 8.40
CA LEU A 66 -6.23 4.76 8.29
C LEU A 66 -7.20 3.76 8.94
N PRO A 67 -7.10 2.43 8.74
CA PRO A 67 -8.01 1.47 9.37
C PRO A 67 -7.94 1.54 10.90
N LEU A 68 -6.72 1.68 11.45
CA LEU A 68 -6.50 1.85 12.89
C LEU A 68 -7.14 3.15 13.40
N ALA A 69 -6.95 4.25 12.67
CA ALA A 69 -7.51 5.55 13.05
C ALA A 69 -9.05 5.55 13.02
N VAL A 70 -9.67 4.88 12.06
CA VAL A 70 -11.13 4.71 11.98
C VAL A 70 -11.65 3.88 13.14
N PHE A 71 -11.02 2.75 13.46
CA PHE A 71 -11.38 1.91 14.59
C PHE A 71 -11.31 2.68 15.92
N MET A 72 -10.13 3.27 16.20
CA MET A 72 -9.90 4.01 17.43
C MET A 72 -10.76 5.27 17.51
N GLY A 73 -10.94 5.99 16.41
CA GLY A 73 -11.82 7.15 16.33
C GLY A 73 -13.28 6.78 16.64
N THR A 74 -13.73 5.64 16.13
CA THR A 74 -15.07 5.12 16.44
C THR A 74 -15.20 4.75 17.91
N LEU A 75 -14.22 4.06 18.47
CA LEU A 75 -14.20 3.67 19.89
C LEU A 75 -14.25 4.91 20.80
N VAL A 76 -13.44 5.93 20.51
CA VAL A 76 -13.41 7.19 21.25
C VAL A 76 -14.75 7.93 21.13
N ALA A 77 -15.33 8.00 19.92
CA ALA A 77 -16.60 8.66 19.68
C ALA A 77 -17.74 8.02 20.49
N PHE A 78 -17.87 6.70 20.43
CA PHE A 78 -18.89 5.95 21.18
C PHE A 78 -18.65 6.02 22.68
N TYR A 79 -17.40 5.94 23.14
CA TYR A 79 -17.07 6.13 24.54
C TYR A 79 -17.53 7.50 25.05
N ASN A 80 -17.28 8.57 24.30
CA ASN A 80 -17.69 9.91 24.67
C ASN A 80 -19.22 10.04 24.70
N LEU A 81 -19.94 9.47 23.72
CA LEU A 81 -21.41 9.43 23.70
C LEU A 81 -21.98 8.66 24.89
N THR A 82 -21.32 7.60 25.34
CA THR A 82 -21.74 6.83 26.53
C THR A 82 -21.44 7.60 27.78
N LYS A 83 -20.28 8.24 27.89
CA LYS A 83 -19.87 9.02 29.08
C LYS A 83 -20.75 10.24 29.32
N SER A 84 -21.21 10.92 28.26
CA SER A 84 -22.12 12.06 28.34
C SER A 84 -23.60 11.63 28.45
N SER A 85 -23.88 10.32 28.56
CA SER A 85 -25.25 9.76 28.58
C SER A 85 -26.08 10.07 27.32
N GLU A 86 -25.47 10.65 26.29
CA GLU A 86 -26.14 10.97 25.03
C GLU A 86 -26.63 9.70 24.33
N LEU A 87 -25.87 8.60 24.40
CA LEU A 87 -26.27 7.32 23.83
C LEU A 87 -27.54 6.76 24.46
N ILE A 88 -27.70 6.90 25.77
CA ILE A 88 -28.92 6.46 26.53
C ILE A 88 -30.12 7.27 26.08
N ILE A 89 -29.99 8.59 25.94
CA ILE A 89 -31.07 9.48 25.49
C ILE A 89 -31.49 9.13 24.06
N ILE A 90 -30.52 8.90 23.16
CA ILE A 90 -30.78 8.55 21.76
C ILE A 90 -31.47 7.18 21.66
N SER A 91 -31.04 6.19 22.45
CA SER A 91 -31.66 4.87 22.50
C SER A 91 -33.04 4.94 23.12
N GLY A 92 -33.24 5.75 24.17
CA GLY A 92 -34.54 6.00 24.81
C GLY A 92 -35.56 6.69 23.89
N ALA A 93 -35.11 7.41 22.87
CA ALA A 93 -35.95 7.95 21.80
C ALA A 93 -36.42 6.88 20.77
N GLY A 94 -36.13 5.58 21.00
CA GLY A 94 -36.58 4.46 20.16
C GLY A 94 -35.73 4.18 18.95
N LEU A 95 -34.48 4.69 18.88
CA LEU A 95 -33.57 4.41 17.81
C LEU A 95 -32.84 3.08 18.04
N SER A 96 -32.84 2.21 17.03
CA SER A 96 -32.12 0.94 17.11
C SER A 96 -30.58 1.16 17.06
N PRO A 97 -29.78 0.24 17.65
CA PRO A 97 -28.31 0.31 17.59
C PRO A 97 -27.79 0.46 16.17
N PHE A 98 -28.41 -0.21 15.21
CA PHE A 98 -28.06 -0.11 13.81
C PHE A 98 -28.32 1.29 13.20
N GLN A 99 -29.40 1.96 13.62
CA GLN A 99 -29.69 3.33 13.18
C GLN A 99 -28.67 4.33 13.73
N ILE A 100 -28.16 4.09 14.94
CA ILE A 100 -27.09 4.90 15.56
C ILE A 100 -25.75 4.63 14.86
N ALA A 101 -25.45 3.39 14.49
CA ALA A 101 -24.22 3.00 13.80
C ALA A 101 -24.15 3.52 12.36
N ARG A 102 -25.30 3.67 11.68
CA ARG A 102 -25.35 4.02 10.24
C ARG A 102 -24.58 5.29 9.85
N PRO A 103 -24.64 6.42 10.58
CA PRO A 103 -23.83 7.60 10.26
C PRO A 103 -22.33 7.33 10.33
N PHE A 104 -21.87 6.52 11.29
CA PHE A 104 -20.47 6.14 11.44
C PHE A 104 -20.01 5.27 10.27
N LEU A 105 -20.83 4.29 9.88
CA LEU A 105 -20.56 3.42 8.73
C LEU A 105 -20.47 4.21 7.41
N THR A 106 -21.39 5.17 7.22
CA THR A 106 -21.36 6.03 6.02
C THR A 106 -20.14 6.94 6.02
N GLY A 107 -19.78 7.51 7.16
CA GLY A 107 -18.56 8.32 7.31
C GLY A 107 -17.29 7.51 7.01
N ALA A 108 -17.18 6.31 7.57
CA ALA A 108 -16.05 5.40 7.31
C ALA A 108 -15.96 4.96 5.86
N PHE A 109 -17.10 4.66 5.22
CA PHE A 109 -17.16 4.33 3.79
C PHE A 109 -16.64 5.48 2.92
N LEU A 110 -17.05 6.71 3.22
CA LEU A 110 -16.58 7.90 2.50
C LEU A 110 -15.07 8.14 2.71
N ILE A 111 -14.54 7.92 3.92
CA ILE A 111 -13.09 7.97 4.19
C ILE A 111 -12.36 6.93 3.33
N GLY A 112 -12.87 5.71 3.24
CA GLY A 112 -12.28 4.66 2.43
C GLY A 112 -12.24 4.99 0.93
N ILE A 113 -13.33 5.54 0.38
CA ILE A 113 -13.37 6.02 -1.01
C ILE A 113 -12.35 7.14 -1.20
N PHE A 114 -12.36 8.15 -0.34
CA PHE A 114 -11.43 9.28 -0.42
C PHE A 114 -9.97 8.83 -0.34
N ALA A 115 -9.68 7.85 0.53
CA ALA A 115 -8.35 7.30 0.66
C ALA A 115 -7.88 6.56 -0.61
N ALA A 116 -8.72 5.71 -1.20
CA ALA A 116 -8.38 4.95 -2.39
C ALA A 116 -8.26 5.84 -3.64
N THR A 117 -9.16 6.82 -3.79
CA THR A 117 -9.28 7.61 -5.03
C THR A 117 -8.44 8.88 -5.05
N ILE A 118 -8.13 9.47 -3.88
CA ILE A 118 -7.44 10.75 -3.76
C ILE A 118 -6.13 10.62 -3.01
N ILE A 119 -6.13 10.06 -1.78
CA ILE A 119 -4.90 9.96 -0.98
C ILE A 119 -3.88 9.05 -1.65
N ASN A 120 -4.28 7.85 -2.10
CA ASN A 120 -3.37 6.90 -2.73
C ASN A 120 -2.69 7.47 -4.00
N PRO A 121 -3.39 8.02 -5.01
CA PRO A 121 -2.73 8.60 -6.18
C PRO A 121 -1.83 9.79 -5.83
N TYR A 122 -2.21 10.60 -4.85
CA TYR A 122 -1.40 11.74 -4.42
C TYR A 122 -0.12 11.29 -3.72
N SER A 123 -0.20 10.35 -2.79
CA SER A 123 0.93 9.74 -2.11
C SER A 123 1.92 9.12 -3.09
N VAL A 124 1.42 8.26 -3.99
CA VAL A 124 2.23 7.61 -5.04
C VAL A 124 2.97 8.63 -5.92
N ASN A 125 2.26 9.69 -6.37
CA ASN A 125 2.89 10.71 -7.21
C ASN A 125 4.02 11.46 -6.49
N LEU A 126 3.88 11.74 -5.19
CA LEU A 126 4.93 12.38 -4.39
C LEU A 126 6.12 11.46 -4.19
N THR A 127 5.88 10.20 -3.83
CA THR A 127 6.93 9.21 -3.62
C THR A 127 7.69 8.95 -4.90
N THR A 128 7.00 8.79 -6.04
CA THR A 128 7.65 8.56 -7.34
C THR A 128 8.50 9.76 -7.77
N ARG A 129 8.07 11.00 -7.54
CA ARG A 129 8.87 12.20 -7.83
C ARG A 129 10.14 12.27 -6.99
N ASN A 130 10.09 11.85 -5.74
CA ASN A 130 11.27 11.82 -4.87
C ASN A 130 12.24 10.69 -5.25
N LEU A 131 11.73 9.55 -5.71
CA LEU A 131 12.57 8.46 -6.22
C LEU A 131 13.33 8.85 -7.50
N THR A 132 12.75 9.68 -8.36
CA THR A 132 13.44 10.22 -9.54
C THR A 132 14.52 11.26 -9.21
N ASN A 133 14.40 11.94 -8.06
CA ASN A 133 15.40 12.93 -7.62
C ASN A 133 16.53 12.34 -6.76
N HIS A 134 16.31 11.23 -6.10
CA HIS A 134 17.32 10.47 -5.36
C HIS A 134 17.59 9.19 -6.14
N GLN A 135 18.83 9.06 -6.64
CA GLN A 135 19.34 7.89 -7.35
C GLN A 135 18.60 6.62 -6.94
N LEU A 136 17.81 6.07 -7.87
CA LEU A 136 17.14 4.78 -7.71
C LEU A 136 18.21 3.72 -7.45
N LYS A 137 18.69 3.63 -6.22
CA LYS A 137 19.43 2.46 -5.75
C LYS A 137 18.40 1.36 -5.57
N LEU A 138 17.92 0.86 -6.71
CA LEU A 138 17.00 -0.25 -6.75
C LEU A 138 17.77 -1.51 -6.39
N ILE A 139 17.53 -1.95 -5.14
CA ILE A 139 17.60 -3.35 -4.70
C ILE A 139 19.02 -3.95 -4.66
N ASP A 140 19.44 -4.38 -3.50
CA ASP A 140 20.58 -5.27 -3.23
C ASP A 140 20.54 -6.65 -3.95
N ASN A 141 19.53 -6.88 -4.81
CA ASN A 141 19.37 -8.10 -5.57
C ASN A 141 19.66 -7.86 -7.05
N ALA A 142 20.44 -8.74 -7.66
CA ALA A 142 20.77 -8.70 -9.08
C ALA A 142 19.50 -8.59 -9.95
N ILE A 143 19.51 -7.61 -10.85
CA ILE A 143 18.43 -7.33 -11.79
C ILE A 143 18.58 -8.30 -12.96
N TRP A 144 17.54 -9.06 -13.26
CA TRP A 144 17.50 -9.98 -14.39
C TRP A 144 16.50 -9.50 -15.43
N LEU A 145 16.98 -9.28 -16.64
CA LEU A 145 16.17 -8.96 -17.80
C LEU A 145 16.28 -10.11 -18.79
N ARG A 146 15.16 -10.57 -19.31
CA ARG A 146 15.12 -11.57 -20.37
C ARG A 146 14.17 -11.11 -21.45
N GLU A 147 14.65 -11.19 -22.69
CA GLU A 147 13.90 -10.88 -23.90
C GLU A 147 14.03 -12.07 -24.87
N SER A 148 12.94 -12.37 -25.56
CA SER A 148 12.91 -13.31 -26.67
C SER A 148 12.84 -12.51 -27.97
N SER A 149 13.77 -12.77 -28.89
CA SER A 149 13.78 -12.25 -30.24
C SER A 149 13.69 -13.41 -31.24
N ASP A 150 13.42 -13.11 -32.52
CA ASP A 150 13.37 -14.11 -33.58
C ASP A 150 14.71 -14.81 -33.78
N ASP A 151 15.81 -14.15 -33.39
CA ASP A 151 17.18 -14.65 -33.48
C ASP A 151 17.71 -15.39 -32.25
N GLY A 152 16.88 -15.51 -31.19
CA GLY A 152 17.25 -16.17 -29.94
C GLY A 152 16.83 -15.40 -28.67
N TYR A 153 17.62 -15.56 -27.61
CA TYR A 153 17.32 -14.98 -26.29
C TYR A 153 18.42 -14.03 -25.84
N LEU A 154 18.00 -12.85 -25.37
CA LEU A 154 18.86 -11.91 -24.66
C LEU A 154 18.58 -12.05 -23.18
N THR A 155 19.60 -12.37 -22.38
CA THR A 155 19.50 -12.39 -20.91
C THR A 155 20.52 -11.43 -20.33
N ALA A 156 20.07 -10.36 -19.68
CA ALA A 156 20.94 -9.40 -19.03
C ALA A 156 20.81 -9.53 -17.50
N ARG A 157 21.96 -9.50 -16.82
CA ARG A 157 22.07 -9.43 -15.36
C ARG A 157 22.86 -8.20 -14.98
N ALA A 158 22.32 -7.36 -14.11
CA ALA A 158 23.03 -6.19 -13.57
C ALA A 158 22.98 -6.21 -12.03
N GLN A 159 23.99 -5.62 -11.38
CA GLN A 159 24.01 -5.50 -9.91
C GLN A 159 23.31 -4.25 -9.42
N GLY A 160 23.24 -3.19 -10.24
CA GLY A 160 22.58 -1.93 -9.92
C GLY A 160 21.94 -1.30 -11.14
N MET A 161 21.00 -0.39 -10.89
CA MET A 161 20.32 0.37 -11.91
C MET A 161 20.12 1.80 -11.41
N ASN A 162 20.55 2.78 -12.19
CA ASN A 162 20.37 4.20 -11.91
C ASN A 162 19.65 4.87 -13.08
N MET A 163 18.87 5.91 -12.78
CA MET A 163 18.22 6.70 -13.82
C MET A 163 19.08 7.92 -14.16
N SER A 164 19.39 8.11 -15.43
CA SER A 164 20.05 9.30 -15.96
C SER A 164 19.08 10.49 -16.01
N LYS A 165 19.61 11.72 -16.08
CA LYS A 165 18.82 12.95 -16.25
C LYS A 165 17.95 12.95 -17.52
N ASN A 166 18.32 12.17 -18.53
CA ASN A 166 17.62 12.03 -19.81
C ASN A 166 16.53 10.95 -19.82
N HIS A 167 16.15 10.38 -18.66
CA HIS A 167 15.22 9.24 -18.52
C HIS A 167 15.77 7.91 -19.06
N ASP A 168 17.05 7.81 -19.40
CA ASP A 168 17.72 6.56 -19.74
C ASP A 168 18.09 5.79 -18.47
N ILE A 169 18.17 4.47 -18.57
CA ILE A 169 18.58 3.62 -17.46
C ILE A 169 20.05 3.27 -17.62
N VAL A 170 20.84 3.56 -16.60
CA VAL A 170 22.25 3.15 -16.50
C VAL A 170 22.33 1.95 -15.57
N PHE A 171 22.78 0.81 -16.11
CA PHE A 171 23.05 -0.40 -15.35
C PHE A 171 24.48 -0.43 -14.86
N GLU A 172 24.69 -0.91 -13.63
CA GLU A 172 26.00 -1.11 -13.03
C GLU A 172 26.35 -2.61 -12.99
N ASP A 173 27.60 -2.95 -13.32
CA ASP A 173 28.12 -4.32 -13.40
C ASP A 173 27.19 -5.27 -14.18
N ILE A 174 26.95 -4.93 -15.44
CA ILE A 174 26.08 -5.68 -16.33
C ILE A 174 26.80 -6.83 -17.02
N THR A 175 26.12 -7.97 -17.11
CA THR A 175 26.50 -9.11 -17.96
C THR A 175 25.32 -9.46 -18.85
N ILE A 176 25.50 -9.39 -20.17
CA ILE A 176 24.50 -9.75 -21.17
C ILE A 176 24.94 -11.06 -21.84
N LEU A 177 24.02 -12.02 -21.90
CA LEU A 177 24.16 -13.29 -22.56
C LEU A 177 23.25 -13.29 -23.78
N LEU A 178 23.84 -13.42 -24.95
CA LEU A 178 23.11 -13.65 -26.20
C LEU A 178 23.12 -15.17 -26.50
N GLN A 179 21.91 -15.74 -26.59
CA GLN A 179 21.71 -17.17 -26.80
C GLN A 179 20.91 -17.39 -28.08
N ASP A 180 21.16 -18.52 -28.72
CA ASP A 180 20.39 -18.98 -29.87
C ASP A 180 19.03 -19.53 -29.47
N THR A 181 18.17 -19.85 -30.43
CA THR A 181 16.86 -20.51 -30.23
C THR A 181 16.99 -21.85 -29.50
N GLU A 182 18.13 -22.52 -29.59
CA GLU A 182 18.46 -23.75 -28.84
C GLU A 182 19.10 -23.50 -27.46
N PHE A 183 19.11 -22.25 -26.96
CA PHE A 183 19.75 -21.82 -25.70
C PHE A 183 21.28 -22.01 -25.67
N LYS A 184 21.95 -22.17 -26.84
CA LYS A 184 23.41 -22.17 -26.91
C LYS A 184 23.92 -20.74 -26.80
N LEU A 185 25.00 -20.54 -26.04
CA LEU A 185 25.62 -19.24 -25.87
C LEU A 185 26.31 -18.82 -27.17
N LYS A 186 25.89 -17.68 -27.74
CA LYS A 186 26.54 -17.03 -28.87
C LYS A 186 27.64 -16.06 -28.41
N GLU A 187 27.27 -15.14 -27.53
CA GLU A 187 28.20 -14.12 -27.02
C GLU A 187 27.86 -13.83 -25.53
N ARG A 188 28.93 -13.57 -24.76
CA ARG A 188 28.82 -13.02 -23.41
C ARG A 188 29.49 -11.66 -23.38
N ILE A 189 28.71 -10.63 -22.98
CA ILE A 189 29.17 -9.25 -22.95
C ILE A 189 29.14 -8.80 -21.50
N SER A 190 30.27 -8.38 -20.95
CA SER A 190 30.37 -7.91 -19.56
C SER A 190 30.93 -6.49 -19.55
N ALA A 191 30.31 -5.58 -18.82
CA ALA A 191 30.75 -4.20 -18.70
C ALA A 191 30.46 -3.64 -17.31
N LYS A 192 31.21 -2.62 -16.88
CA LYS A 192 30.96 -1.91 -15.63
C LYS A 192 29.69 -1.06 -15.70
N THR A 193 29.40 -0.49 -16.87
CA THR A 193 28.24 0.35 -17.10
C THR A 193 27.65 0.08 -18.49
N ALA A 194 26.33 0.05 -18.58
CA ALA A 194 25.61 0.05 -19.84
C ALA A 194 24.39 0.97 -19.72
N THR A 195 24.11 1.72 -20.77
CA THR A 195 22.95 2.61 -20.82
C THR A 195 21.87 1.99 -21.69
N LEU A 196 20.68 1.86 -21.18
CA LEU A 196 19.50 1.48 -21.96
C LEU A 196 18.79 2.76 -22.36
N SER A 197 18.82 3.04 -23.65
CA SER A 197 18.06 4.12 -24.30
C SER A 197 16.84 3.57 -25.05
N GLY A 198 16.09 4.44 -25.74
CA GLY A 198 14.91 4.01 -26.51
C GLY A 198 15.23 3.03 -27.65
N ASP A 199 16.47 3.00 -28.12
CA ASP A 199 16.91 2.23 -29.28
C ASP A 199 17.65 0.94 -28.92
N GLY A 200 18.13 0.79 -27.67
CA GLY A 200 18.87 -0.40 -27.27
C GLY A 200 19.82 -0.19 -26.10
N PHE A 201 20.69 -1.19 -25.88
CA PHE A 201 21.76 -1.12 -24.90
C PHE A 201 23.01 -0.53 -25.53
N ASP A 202 23.45 0.62 -25.02
CA ASP A 202 24.76 1.19 -25.33
C ASP A 202 25.77 0.80 -24.26
N ILE A 203 26.79 0.03 -24.65
CA ILE A 203 27.74 -0.54 -23.71
C ILE A 203 29.12 0.03 -24.05
N GLU A 204 29.67 0.82 -23.16
CA GLU A 204 31.03 1.33 -23.26
C GLU A 204 32.03 0.39 -22.57
N LYS A 205 33.17 0.20 -23.19
CA LYS A 205 34.29 -0.63 -22.66
C LYS A 205 33.84 -2.06 -22.31
N ALA A 206 33.03 -2.67 -23.15
CA ALA A 206 32.60 -4.05 -23.01
C ALA A 206 33.78 -5.05 -23.19
N SER A 207 33.73 -6.11 -22.37
CA SER A 207 34.50 -7.33 -22.59
C SER A 207 33.58 -8.36 -23.23
N ILE A 208 33.79 -8.65 -24.50
CA ILE A 208 32.99 -9.55 -25.32
C ILE A 208 33.73 -10.88 -25.44
N ILE A 209 33.09 -11.96 -24.98
CA ILE A 209 33.61 -13.32 -25.09
C ILE A 209 32.68 -14.06 -26.05
N ASP A 210 33.25 -14.49 -27.18
CA ASP A 210 32.57 -15.26 -28.20
C ASP A 210 32.41 -16.74 -27.78
N ALA A 211 31.59 -17.52 -28.50
CA ALA A 211 31.41 -18.96 -28.25
C ALA A 211 32.75 -19.75 -28.32
N GLU A 212 33.75 -19.25 -29.07
CA GLU A 212 35.07 -19.81 -29.17
C GLU A 212 36.03 -19.37 -28.03
N GLY A 213 35.60 -18.56 -27.08
CA GLY A 213 36.40 -18.09 -25.94
C GLY A 213 37.31 -16.89 -26.27
N ILE A 214 37.19 -16.29 -27.45
CA ILE A 214 38.01 -15.14 -27.87
C ILE A 214 37.49 -13.88 -27.19
N THR A 215 38.34 -13.19 -26.43
CA THR A 215 37.98 -11.95 -25.73
C THR A 215 38.31 -10.73 -26.59
N LYS A 216 37.29 -9.93 -26.95
CA LYS A 216 37.41 -8.63 -27.61
C LYS A 216 37.02 -7.52 -26.67
N LYS A 217 37.73 -6.38 -26.68
CA LYS A 217 37.34 -5.17 -25.91
C LYS A 217 36.86 -4.10 -26.89
N GLY A 218 35.72 -3.49 -26.62
CA GLY A 218 35.18 -2.42 -27.48
C GLY A 218 33.83 -1.89 -26.96
N SER A 219 33.29 -0.91 -27.65
CA SER A 219 31.91 -0.46 -27.42
C SER A 219 30.96 -1.29 -28.27
N ARG A 220 29.80 -1.63 -27.77
CA ARG A 220 28.79 -2.43 -28.46
C ARG A 220 27.42 -1.82 -28.27
N HIS A 221 26.69 -1.68 -29.37
CA HIS A 221 25.27 -1.41 -29.36
C HIS A 221 24.50 -2.71 -29.58
N ILE A 222 23.45 -2.94 -28.81
CA ILE A 222 22.59 -4.12 -28.91
C ILE A 222 21.16 -3.63 -29.04
N ASP A 223 20.55 -3.87 -30.19
CA ASP A 223 19.15 -3.59 -30.42
C ASP A 223 18.27 -4.45 -29.50
N THR A 224 17.31 -3.84 -28.84
CA THR A 224 16.37 -4.50 -27.92
C THR A 224 15.00 -3.85 -27.98
N LYS A 225 13.95 -4.64 -27.81
CA LYS A 225 12.58 -4.14 -27.63
C LYS A 225 12.33 -3.65 -26.20
N LEU A 226 13.31 -3.84 -25.29
CA LEU A 226 13.22 -3.35 -23.92
C LEU A 226 13.39 -1.83 -23.92
N THR A 227 12.34 -1.11 -23.57
CA THR A 227 12.42 0.34 -23.34
C THR A 227 12.72 0.61 -21.86
N PRO A 228 13.36 1.75 -21.51
CA PRO A 228 13.57 2.16 -20.12
C PRO A 228 12.30 2.07 -19.30
N GLN A 229 11.17 2.47 -19.89
CA GLN A 229 9.86 2.44 -19.24
C GLN A 229 9.38 1.01 -18.94
N THR A 230 9.61 0.06 -19.85
CA THR A 230 9.22 -1.34 -19.65
C THR A 230 10.03 -2.00 -18.54
N VAL A 231 11.32 -1.64 -18.44
CA VAL A 231 12.20 -2.12 -17.38
C VAL A 231 11.77 -1.54 -16.03
N LEU A 232 11.55 -0.24 -15.93
CA LEU A 232 11.04 0.40 -14.72
C LEU A 232 9.71 -0.20 -14.27
N ASP A 233 8.77 -0.37 -15.19
CA ASP A 233 7.46 -0.95 -14.91
C ASP A 233 7.56 -2.36 -14.31
N ARG A 234 8.57 -3.17 -14.70
CA ARG A 234 8.80 -4.52 -14.14
C ARG A 234 9.22 -4.51 -12.68
N TYR A 235 9.94 -3.46 -12.27
CA TYR A 235 10.51 -3.33 -10.93
C TYR A 235 9.71 -2.42 -10.01
N LEU A 236 8.67 -1.75 -10.52
CA LEU A 236 7.73 -0.99 -9.69
C LEU A 236 7.01 -1.93 -8.72
N GLN A 237 7.12 -1.62 -7.45
CA GLN A 237 6.37 -2.33 -6.43
C GLN A 237 4.87 -2.01 -6.53
N PRO A 238 3.97 -2.93 -6.12
CA PRO A 238 2.53 -2.73 -6.24
C PRO A 238 2.01 -1.45 -5.57
N ASP A 239 2.63 -1.02 -4.48
CA ASP A 239 2.31 0.19 -3.72
C ASP A 239 2.78 1.50 -4.39
N GLN A 240 3.69 1.40 -5.38
CA GLN A 240 4.19 2.53 -6.16
C GLN A 240 3.33 2.88 -7.38
N ILE A 241 2.23 2.15 -7.59
CA ILE A 241 1.31 2.38 -8.71
C ILE A 241 -0.01 2.90 -8.16
N SER A 242 -0.47 4.05 -8.70
CA SER A 242 -1.73 4.64 -8.26
C SER A 242 -2.93 3.77 -8.64
N PHE A 243 -3.98 3.81 -7.81
CA PHE A 243 -5.23 3.06 -7.99
C PHE A 243 -5.76 3.12 -9.44
N TRP A 244 -5.77 4.32 -10.03
CA TRP A 244 -6.33 4.52 -11.38
C TRP A 244 -5.48 3.90 -12.50
N LYS A 245 -4.17 3.77 -12.29
CA LYS A 245 -3.23 3.19 -13.27
C LYS A 245 -3.11 1.67 -13.13
N LEU A 246 -3.45 1.10 -11.97
CA LEU A 246 -3.31 -0.33 -11.69
C LEU A 246 -4.00 -1.24 -12.71
N PRO A 247 -5.28 -1.04 -13.14
CA PRO A 247 -5.92 -1.93 -14.09
C PRO A 247 -5.21 -1.99 -15.45
N ALA A 248 -4.85 -0.82 -15.99
CA ALA A 248 -4.12 -0.74 -17.27
C ALA A 248 -2.73 -1.37 -17.16
N PHE A 249 -2.04 -1.16 -16.04
CA PHE A 249 -0.74 -1.75 -15.76
C PHE A 249 -0.82 -3.29 -15.67
N ILE A 250 -1.78 -3.84 -14.93
CA ILE A 250 -2.01 -5.28 -14.80
C ILE A 250 -2.27 -5.90 -16.17
N HIS A 251 -3.11 -5.26 -17.00
CA HIS A 251 -3.38 -5.75 -18.36
C HIS A 251 -2.11 -5.77 -19.20
N LYS A 252 -1.33 -4.69 -19.22
CA LYS A 252 -0.04 -4.60 -19.94
C LYS A 252 0.96 -5.67 -19.49
N MET A 253 1.09 -5.91 -18.18
CA MET A 253 2.03 -6.90 -17.65
C MET A 253 1.60 -8.34 -17.96
N ASN A 254 0.30 -8.63 -17.94
CA ASN A 254 -0.22 -9.95 -18.31
C ASN A 254 0.05 -10.28 -19.79
N THR A 255 -0.02 -9.29 -20.70
CA THR A 255 0.26 -9.52 -22.14
C THR A 255 1.72 -9.91 -22.41
N ILE A 256 2.65 -9.47 -21.56
CA ILE A 256 4.09 -9.84 -21.66
C ILE A 256 4.46 -11.03 -20.74
N GLY A 257 3.47 -11.71 -20.15
CA GLY A 257 3.69 -12.93 -19.36
C GLY A 257 4.34 -12.72 -17.98
N VAL A 258 4.36 -11.48 -17.47
CA VAL A 258 4.88 -11.17 -16.13
C VAL A 258 3.82 -11.42 -15.07
N SER A 259 4.18 -12.08 -13.97
CA SER A 259 3.26 -12.32 -12.86
C SER A 259 2.81 -11.02 -12.21
N THR A 260 1.51 -10.76 -12.23
CA THR A 260 0.87 -9.55 -11.68
C THR A 260 0.14 -9.79 -10.37
N ARG A 261 0.41 -10.90 -9.68
CA ARG A 261 -0.33 -11.30 -8.46
C ARG A 261 -0.29 -10.23 -7.38
N GLY A 262 0.89 -9.68 -7.09
CA GLY A 262 1.03 -8.60 -6.11
C GLY A 262 0.24 -7.34 -6.48
N HIS A 263 0.23 -6.99 -7.76
CA HIS A 263 -0.53 -5.84 -8.26
C HIS A 263 -2.05 -6.08 -8.21
N LEU A 264 -2.50 -7.32 -8.42
CA LEU A 264 -3.90 -7.71 -8.23
C LEU A 264 -4.31 -7.63 -6.76
N VAL A 265 -3.47 -8.12 -5.85
CA VAL A 265 -3.72 -7.99 -4.39
C VAL A 265 -3.84 -6.52 -4.02
N GLN A 266 -2.91 -5.67 -4.47
CA GLN A 266 -2.96 -4.23 -4.20
C GLN A 266 -4.23 -3.55 -4.77
N PHE A 267 -4.61 -3.91 -6.01
CA PHE A 267 -5.83 -3.39 -6.63
C PHE A 267 -7.08 -3.73 -5.80
N TRP A 268 -7.22 -5.01 -5.40
CA TRP A 268 -8.34 -5.44 -4.58
C TRP A 268 -8.30 -4.84 -3.17
N THR A 269 -7.12 -4.65 -2.59
CA THR A 269 -6.96 -3.96 -1.30
C THR A 269 -7.50 -2.54 -1.36
N LEU A 270 -7.16 -1.79 -2.40
CA LEU A 270 -7.63 -0.41 -2.58
C LEU A 270 -9.13 -0.36 -2.93
N LEU A 271 -9.63 -1.29 -3.75
CA LEU A 271 -11.04 -1.36 -4.12
C LEU A 271 -11.94 -1.69 -2.93
N PHE A 272 -11.50 -2.60 -2.04
CA PHE A 272 -12.23 -2.99 -0.83
C PHE A 272 -11.87 -2.14 0.40
N LEU A 273 -11.03 -1.13 0.27
CA LEU A 273 -10.68 -0.23 1.37
C LEU A 273 -11.91 0.40 2.06
N PRO A 274 -12.96 0.86 1.33
CA PRO A 274 -14.18 1.35 1.97
C PRO A 274 -14.87 0.30 2.86
N LEU A 275 -14.88 -0.97 2.43
CA LEU A 275 -15.44 -2.07 3.22
C LEU A 275 -14.58 -2.35 4.45
N THR A 276 -13.27 -2.28 4.33
CA THR A 276 -12.34 -2.39 5.46
C THR A 276 -12.61 -1.32 6.51
N MET A 277 -12.82 -0.07 6.07
CA MET A 277 -13.16 1.03 7.00
C MET A 277 -14.49 0.79 7.72
N MET A 278 -15.50 0.27 7.01
CA MET A 278 -16.76 -0.12 7.64
C MET A 278 -16.59 -1.26 8.65
N ALA A 279 -15.81 -2.28 8.32
CA ALA A 279 -15.51 -3.39 9.22
C ALA A 279 -14.85 -2.91 10.52
N MET A 280 -13.85 -2.01 10.39
CA MET A 280 -13.17 -1.40 11.53
C MET A 280 -14.13 -0.54 12.39
N THR A 281 -15.09 0.13 11.75
CA THR A 281 -16.14 0.89 12.47
C THR A 281 -17.04 -0.04 13.27
N VAL A 282 -17.53 -1.14 12.69
CA VAL A 282 -18.36 -2.14 13.40
C VAL A 282 -17.60 -2.69 14.59
N LEU A 283 -16.34 -3.01 14.43
CA LEU A 283 -15.47 -3.48 15.50
C LEU A 283 -15.32 -2.42 16.62
N GLY A 284 -15.09 -1.16 16.26
CA GLY A 284 -14.99 -0.06 17.23
C GLY A 284 -16.27 0.13 18.05
N ILE A 285 -17.43 -0.01 17.41
CA ILE A 285 -18.75 0.00 18.10
C ILE A 285 -18.85 -1.19 19.05
N ALA A 286 -18.51 -2.40 18.60
CA ALA A 286 -18.54 -3.61 19.41
C ALA A 286 -17.70 -3.47 20.68
N PHE A 287 -16.48 -2.98 20.57
CA PHE A 287 -15.60 -2.74 21.71
C PHE A 287 -16.10 -1.66 22.67
N SER A 288 -16.78 -0.64 22.16
CA SER A 288 -17.31 0.44 23.00
C SER A 288 -18.50 0.00 23.86
N GLN A 289 -19.34 -0.91 23.33
CA GLN A 289 -20.58 -1.38 23.97
C GLN A 289 -20.35 -2.47 25.03
N THR A 290 -19.10 -2.95 25.22
CA THR A 290 -18.80 -3.94 26.26
C THR A 290 -19.38 -3.50 27.59
N LYS A 291 -20.28 -4.34 28.14
CA LYS A 291 -21.07 -4.03 29.37
C LYS A 291 -20.21 -3.36 30.44
N GLN A 292 -20.75 -2.30 30.97
CA GLN A 292 -20.29 -1.56 32.13
C GLN A 292 -20.24 -2.47 33.37
N ARG A 293 -19.42 -3.53 33.33
CA ARG A 293 -18.91 -4.02 34.61
C ARG A 293 -18.09 -2.87 35.16
N ARG A 294 -18.56 -2.34 36.25
CA ARG A 294 -18.20 -1.12 36.98
C ARG A 294 -16.70 -0.88 37.21
N ASN A 295 -15.82 -1.73 36.70
CA ASN A 295 -14.38 -1.77 36.95
C ASN A 295 -13.44 -1.62 35.73
N TYR A 296 -13.93 -1.55 34.47
CA TYR A 296 -13.01 -1.34 33.35
C TYR A 296 -12.90 0.14 33.02
N SER A 297 -11.77 0.75 33.39
CA SER A 297 -11.43 2.12 32.99
C SER A 297 -11.30 2.22 31.46
N PHE A 298 -11.50 3.43 30.94
CA PHE A 298 -11.28 3.73 29.50
C PHE A 298 -9.93 3.23 29.00
N GLY A 299 -8.88 3.37 29.82
CA GLY A 299 -7.53 2.92 29.47
C GLY A 299 -7.47 1.43 29.14
N VAL A 300 -8.17 0.56 29.89
CA VAL A 300 -8.18 -0.89 29.62
C VAL A 300 -8.89 -1.19 28.29
N LYS A 301 -10.04 -0.57 28.02
CA LYS A 301 -10.75 -0.74 26.73
C LYS A 301 -9.90 -0.26 25.56
N PHE A 302 -9.23 0.87 25.73
CA PHE A 302 -8.35 1.46 24.74
C PHE A 302 -7.12 0.56 24.45
N SER A 303 -6.48 0.05 25.50
CA SER A 303 -5.34 -0.87 25.37
C SER A 303 -5.74 -2.19 24.70
N LEU A 304 -6.88 -2.79 25.10
CA LEU A 304 -7.41 -3.99 24.43
C LEU A 304 -7.75 -3.71 22.97
N GLY A 305 -8.28 -2.54 22.66
CA GLY A 305 -8.53 -2.10 21.29
C GLY A 305 -7.26 -2.06 20.46
N ILE A 306 -6.17 -1.48 21.00
CA ILE A 306 -4.86 -1.44 20.32
C ILE A 306 -4.37 -2.87 20.05
N ILE A 307 -4.37 -3.73 21.06
CA ILE A 307 -3.93 -5.13 20.92
C ILE A 307 -4.73 -5.84 19.82
N THR A 308 -6.05 -5.67 19.82
CA THR A 308 -6.93 -6.25 18.80
C THR A 308 -6.60 -5.73 17.40
N CYS A 309 -6.35 -4.43 17.25
CA CYS A 309 -5.95 -3.86 15.98
C CYS A 309 -4.64 -4.46 15.47
N PHE A 310 -3.63 -4.62 16.34
CA PHE A 310 -2.37 -5.27 15.95
C PHE A 310 -2.59 -6.72 15.53
N ALA A 311 -3.40 -7.48 16.28
CA ALA A 311 -3.73 -8.85 15.93
C ALA A 311 -4.43 -8.94 14.55
N LEU A 312 -5.40 -8.07 14.30
CA LEU A 312 -6.09 -8.01 13.02
C LEU A 312 -5.18 -7.57 11.87
N TYR A 313 -4.31 -6.58 12.11
CA TYR A 313 -3.30 -6.17 11.14
C TYR A 313 -2.41 -7.36 10.75
N PHE A 314 -1.98 -8.15 11.73
CA PHE A 314 -1.17 -9.34 11.48
C PHE A 314 -1.94 -10.40 10.65
N ILE A 315 -3.21 -10.65 11.00
CA ILE A 315 -4.07 -11.56 10.23
C ILE A 315 -4.22 -11.09 8.78
N VAL A 316 -4.54 -9.81 8.56
CA VAL A 316 -4.68 -9.25 7.22
C VAL A 316 -3.38 -9.39 6.41
N ASN A 317 -2.22 -9.16 7.03
CA ASN A 317 -0.92 -9.33 6.35
C ASN A 317 -0.63 -10.79 5.98
N ILE A 318 -1.03 -11.76 6.81
CA ILE A 318 -0.92 -13.19 6.46
C ILE A 318 -1.77 -13.48 5.21
N PHE A 319 -3.01 -13.03 5.16
CA PHE A 319 -3.87 -13.24 3.99
C PHE A 319 -3.31 -12.54 2.74
N ASN A 320 -2.78 -11.33 2.87
CA ASN A 320 -2.12 -10.62 1.78
C ASN A 320 -0.89 -11.40 1.26
N ALA A 321 -0.08 -11.96 2.16
CA ALA A 321 1.06 -12.79 1.80
C ALA A 321 0.62 -14.05 1.03
N LEU A 322 -0.45 -14.73 1.49
CA LEU A 322 -1.02 -15.89 0.79
C LEU A 322 -1.58 -15.52 -0.60
N GLY A 323 -2.15 -14.33 -0.74
CA GLY A 323 -2.58 -13.79 -2.04
C GLY A 323 -1.40 -13.51 -2.98
N ASN A 324 -0.32 -12.91 -2.46
CA ASN A 324 0.88 -12.60 -3.22
C ASN A 324 1.63 -13.86 -3.69
N THR A 325 1.70 -14.89 -2.85
CA THR A 325 2.32 -16.18 -3.22
C THR A 325 1.47 -17.00 -4.19
N GLY A 326 0.17 -16.65 -4.36
CA GLY A 326 -0.76 -17.36 -5.22
C GLY A 326 -1.37 -18.61 -4.59
N THR A 327 -1.16 -18.81 -3.28
CA THR A 327 -1.82 -19.89 -2.52
C THR A 327 -3.33 -19.64 -2.42
N LEU A 328 -3.74 -18.38 -2.34
CA LEU A 328 -5.13 -17.95 -2.38
C LEU A 328 -5.41 -17.04 -3.59
N PRO A 329 -6.60 -17.10 -4.19
CA PRO A 329 -7.03 -16.09 -5.15
C PRO A 329 -6.98 -14.69 -4.52
N PRO A 330 -6.45 -13.66 -5.22
CA PRO A 330 -6.28 -12.31 -4.67
C PRO A 330 -7.54 -11.71 -4.04
N ILE A 331 -8.69 -11.94 -4.66
CA ILE A 331 -9.97 -11.44 -4.13
C ILE A 331 -10.35 -12.08 -2.79
N ILE A 332 -10.12 -13.39 -2.65
CA ILE A 332 -10.42 -14.11 -1.39
C ILE A 332 -9.47 -13.66 -0.30
N ALA A 333 -8.19 -13.48 -0.61
CA ALA A 333 -7.19 -13.00 0.33
C ALA A 333 -7.57 -11.64 0.95
N ILE A 334 -8.26 -10.78 0.19
CA ILE A 334 -8.66 -9.46 0.68
C ILE A 334 -10.03 -9.48 1.38
N VAL A 335 -11.01 -10.20 0.83
CA VAL A 335 -12.39 -10.16 1.33
C VAL A 335 -12.59 -11.03 2.57
N ALA A 336 -11.91 -12.18 2.67
CA ALA A 336 -12.10 -13.11 3.78
C ALA A 336 -11.80 -12.49 5.17
N PRO A 337 -10.68 -11.78 5.39
CA PRO A 337 -10.42 -11.16 6.69
C PRO A 337 -11.52 -10.15 7.08
N GLN A 338 -12.05 -9.41 6.12
CA GLN A 338 -13.08 -8.39 6.38
C GLN A 338 -14.41 -9.02 6.78
N ILE A 339 -14.79 -10.12 6.14
CA ILE A 339 -15.98 -10.89 6.52
C ILE A 339 -15.81 -11.44 7.94
N ILE A 340 -14.64 -11.99 8.26
CA ILE A 340 -14.34 -12.50 9.61
C ILE A 340 -14.46 -11.39 10.66
N ILE A 341 -13.91 -10.20 10.38
CA ILE A 341 -13.99 -9.05 11.27
C ILE A 341 -15.45 -8.62 11.48
N ILE A 342 -16.22 -8.48 10.39
CA ILE A 342 -17.62 -8.03 10.47
C ILE A 342 -18.46 -9.07 11.21
N THR A 343 -18.36 -10.35 10.88
CA THR A 343 -19.13 -11.41 11.53
C THR A 343 -18.76 -11.54 13.00
N GLY A 344 -17.47 -11.52 13.33
CA GLY A 344 -17.00 -11.54 14.71
C GLY A 344 -17.50 -10.33 15.53
N ALA A 345 -17.47 -9.13 14.97
CA ALA A 345 -17.97 -7.93 15.62
C ALA A 345 -19.50 -7.94 15.77
N CYS A 346 -20.24 -8.43 14.76
CA CYS A 346 -21.70 -8.56 14.84
C CYS A 346 -22.12 -9.60 15.88
N THR A 347 -21.48 -10.77 15.93
CA THR A 347 -21.75 -11.78 16.97
C THR A 347 -21.44 -11.25 18.37
N PHE A 348 -20.39 -10.45 18.50
CA PHE A 348 -20.04 -9.82 19.76
C PHE A 348 -21.14 -8.83 20.21
N ILE A 349 -21.66 -7.99 19.29
CA ILE A 349 -22.75 -7.05 19.60
C ILE A 349 -24.02 -7.82 20.01
N THR A 350 -24.43 -8.84 19.26
CA THR A 350 -25.67 -9.60 19.54
C THR A 350 -25.58 -10.41 20.84
N SER A 351 -24.41 -10.92 21.20
CA SER A 351 -24.20 -11.65 22.47
C SER A 351 -24.41 -10.76 23.71
N PHE A 352 -24.32 -9.44 23.55
CA PHE A 352 -24.55 -8.48 24.65
C PHE A 352 -25.96 -7.94 24.70
N ASP A 353 -26.77 -8.05 23.62
CA ASP A 353 -28.19 -7.63 23.63
C ASP A 353 -29.11 -8.67 24.28
N THR A 354 -28.66 -9.90 24.56
CA THR A 354 -29.45 -11.03 25.07
C THR A 354 -29.41 -11.19 26.60
N ILE A 355 -28.90 -10.21 27.36
CA ILE A 355 -28.95 -10.27 28.84
C ILE A 355 -29.53 -8.98 29.40
#